data_f272beb5adab67a36b26b1816696ab3c
#
_entry.id   f272beb5adab67a36b26b1816696ab3c
#
_cell.length_a   1.000
_cell.length_b   1.000
_cell.length_c   1.000
_cell.angle_alpha   90.00
_cell.angle_beta   90.00
_cell.angle_gamma   90.00
#
_symmetry.space_group_name_H-M   'P 1'
#
loop_
_entity.id
_entity.type
_entity.pdbx_description
1 polymer ?
#
loop_
_entity_poly.entity_id
_entity_poly.type
_entity_poly.pdbx_seq_one_letter_code
_entity_poly.pdbx_strand_id
1 'polypeptide(L)'
;SFFKDKFIIPVDGAIITGVYGSQRILNGIPKWPHYGLDFAQKKGTPIKAMNNGIVTLAEEDLFYTGATLIFDHGHGISTLYMHMDKIFVSKGDHVKKGDIIATVGSSGRSTGPHLDIRLNWFGTRLDPATILNIQ
;
A
#
# COMPACT_ATOMS: atom_id res chain seq x y z
N SER A 1 1.73 -14.61 -15.79
CA SER A 1 2.28 -13.33 -16.16
C SER A 1 3.32 -12.88 -15.15
N PHE A 2 4.15 -11.95 -15.53
CA PHE A 2 5.16 -11.39 -14.64
C PHE A 2 4.57 -10.89 -13.32
N PHE A 3 3.40 -10.29 -13.38
CA PHE A 3 2.79 -9.64 -12.21
C PHE A 3 2.09 -10.60 -11.26
N LYS A 4 1.34 -11.57 -11.79
CA LYS A 4 0.41 -12.37 -10.98
C LYS A 4 1.09 -13.29 -9.96
N ASP A 5 2.24 -13.85 -10.31
CA ASP A 5 2.90 -14.84 -9.46
C ASP A 5 4.04 -14.28 -8.63
N LYS A 6 4.29 -12.96 -8.74
CA LYS A 6 5.46 -12.35 -8.14
C LYS A 6 5.16 -11.48 -6.92
N PHE A 7 3.91 -11.05 -6.76
CA PHE A 7 3.51 -10.17 -5.66
C PHE A 7 2.69 -10.95 -4.64
N ILE A 8 2.92 -10.66 -3.36
CA ILE A 8 2.19 -11.28 -2.25
C ILE A 8 1.32 -10.23 -1.55
N ILE A 9 0.29 -10.72 -0.84
CA ILE A 9 -0.53 -9.86 0.02
C ILE A 9 0.34 -9.34 1.16
N PRO A 10 0.32 -8.02 1.42
CA PRO A 10 1.27 -7.41 2.36
C PRO A 10 0.92 -7.60 3.84
N VAL A 11 -0.32 -7.93 4.18
CA VAL A 11 -0.77 -8.05 5.57
C VAL A 11 -1.55 -9.34 5.75
N ASP A 12 -1.06 -10.22 6.61
CA ASP A 12 -1.73 -11.48 6.91
C ASP A 12 -3.05 -11.24 7.64
N GLY A 13 -4.08 -12.01 7.28
CA GLY A 13 -5.37 -11.99 7.95
C GLY A 13 -6.18 -10.71 7.79
N ALA A 14 -5.77 -9.81 6.90
CA ALA A 14 -6.45 -8.53 6.72
C ALA A 14 -7.78 -8.68 5.98
N ILE A 15 -8.71 -7.78 6.28
CA ILE A 15 -9.96 -7.64 5.55
C ILE A 15 -9.81 -6.50 4.55
N ILE A 16 -10.18 -6.75 3.30
CA ILE A 16 -10.17 -5.71 2.27
C ILE A 16 -11.41 -4.86 2.45
N THR A 17 -11.21 -3.57 2.78
CA THR A 17 -12.31 -2.66 3.12
C THR A 17 -12.57 -1.59 2.07
N GLY A 18 -11.60 -1.33 1.19
CA GLY A 18 -11.75 -0.39 0.09
C GLY A 18 -11.16 -0.99 -1.16
N VAL A 19 -11.84 -0.84 -2.30
CA VAL A 19 -11.39 -1.39 -3.57
C VAL A 19 -11.12 -0.25 -4.56
N TYR A 20 -10.22 -0.53 -5.51
CA TYR A 20 -9.83 0.42 -6.53
C TYR A 20 -11.05 0.86 -7.36
N GLY A 21 -11.10 2.17 -7.65
CA GLY A 21 -12.16 2.74 -8.48
C GLY A 21 -13.48 2.95 -7.78
N SER A 22 -13.63 2.53 -6.51
CA SER A 22 -14.87 2.80 -5.77
C SER A 22 -15.03 4.30 -5.56
N GLN A 23 -16.27 4.75 -5.68
CA GLN A 23 -16.62 6.16 -5.45
C GLN A 23 -17.64 6.24 -4.32
N ARG A 24 -17.36 7.09 -3.35
CA ARG A 24 -18.27 7.30 -2.23
C ARG A 24 -19.19 8.49 -2.52
N ILE A 25 -20.41 8.37 -2.03
CA ILE A 25 -21.35 9.50 -2.00
C ILE A 25 -21.66 9.79 -0.55
N LEU A 26 -21.40 11.04 -0.13
CA LEU A 26 -21.69 11.49 1.23
C LEU A 26 -22.61 12.70 1.15
N ASN A 27 -23.79 12.59 1.76
CA ASN A 27 -24.83 13.64 1.72
C ASN A 27 -25.17 14.05 0.28
N GLY A 28 -25.20 13.09 -0.66
CA GLY A 28 -25.50 13.34 -2.06
C GLY A 28 -24.35 13.95 -2.87
N ILE A 29 -23.18 14.15 -2.25
CA ILE A 29 -22.02 14.73 -2.92
C ILE A 29 -21.04 13.63 -3.28
N PRO A 30 -20.72 13.42 -4.57
CA PRO A 30 -19.72 12.43 -4.98
C PRO A 30 -18.33 12.79 -4.44
N LYS A 31 -17.60 11.78 -3.96
CA LYS A 31 -16.20 11.90 -3.56
C LYS A 31 -15.30 11.34 -4.65
N TRP A 32 -14.00 11.68 -4.59
CA TRP A 32 -13.03 11.16 -5.53
C TRP A 32 -12.99 9.63 -5.49
N PRO A 33 -12.83 8.94 -6.62
CA PRO A 33 -12.65 7.50 -6.65
C PRO A 33 -11.43 7.08 -5.82
N HIS A 34 -11.52 5.93 -5.16
CA HIS A 34 -10.41 5.35 -4.43
C HIS A 34 -9.43 4.70 -5.42
N TYR A 35 -8.17 5.15 -5.41
CA TYR A 35 -7.14 4.65 -6.33
C TYR A 35 -6.19 3.66 -5.68
N GLY A 36 -6.62 3.01 -4.63
CA GLY A 36 -5.82 2.04 -3.90
C GLY A 36 -6.64 0.85 -3.45
N LEU A 37 -6.00 0.01 -2.67
CA LEU A 37 -6.61 -1.15 -2.03
C LEU A 37 -6.31 -1.08 -0.54
N ASP A 38 -7.35 -1.14 0.30
CA ASP A 38 -7.22 -1.04 1.74
C ASP A 38 -7.27 -2.40 2.41
N PHE A 39 -6.32 -2.63 3.31
CA PHE A 39 -6.24 -3.84 4.13
C PHE A 39 -6.44 -3.46 5.59
N ALA A 40 -7.63 -3.74 6.12
CA ALA A 40 -7.92 -3.48 7.53
C ALA A 40 -7.31 -4.57 8.41
N GLN A 41 -6.54 -4.14 9.40
CA GLN A 41 -5.96 -5.00 10.42
C GLN A 41 -5.61 -4.13 11.61
N LYS A 42 -5.48 -4.73 12.78
CA LYS A 42 -5.17 -3.96 13.99
C LYS A 42 -3.79 -3.31 13.92
N LYS A 43 -3.67 -2.16 14.58
CA LYS A 43 -2.43 -1.41 14.69
C LYS A 43 -1.30 -2.30 15.21
N GLY A 44 -0.14 -2.18 14.60
CA GLY A 44 1.04 -2.96 14.98
C GLY A 44 1.22 -4.25 14.22
N THR A 45 0.23 -4.67 13.41
CA THR A 45 0.37 -5.88 12.59
C THR A 45 1.50 -5.70 11.59
N PRO A 46 2.39 -6.70 11.42
CA PRO A 46 3.50 -6.59 10.48
C PRO A 46 3.04 -6.42 9.03
N ILE A 47 3.74 -5.57 8.30
CA ILE A 47 3.57 -5.35 6.87
C ILE A 47 4.76 -5.94 6.14
N LYS A 48 4.48 -6.74 5.12
CA LYS A 48 5.50 -7.40 4.30
C LYS A 48 5.69 -6.67 2.98
N ALA A 49 6.93 -6.64 2.49
CA ALA A 49 7.20 -6.20 1.13
C ALA A 49 6.49 -7.13 0.15
N MET A 50 5.69 -6.56 -0.75
CA MET A 50 4.91 -7.36 -1.70
C MET A 50 5.79 -8.05 -2.74
N ASN A 51 6.97 -7.51 -3.01
CA ASN A 51 7.96 -8.09 -3.91
C ASN A 51 9.32 -7.47 -3.62
N ASN A 52 10.36 -8.01 -4.27
CA ASN A 52 11.70 -7.43 -4.23
C ASN A 52 11.63 -6.00 -4.76
N GLY A 53 12.41 -5.11 -4.18
CA GLY A 53 12.45 -3.74 -4.64
C GLY A 53 13.46 -2.89 -3.90
N ILE A 54 13.53 -1.63 -4.30
CA ILE A 54 14.37 -0.62 -3.68
C ILE A 54 13.46 0.45 -3.10
N VAL A 55 13.71 0.85 -1.86
CA VAL A 55 12.97 1.93 -1.21
C VAL A 55 13.37 3.25 -1.86
N THR A 56 12.41 3.94 -2.49
CA THR A 56 12.64 5.23 -3.12
C THR A 56 12.13 6.40 -2.29
N LEU A 57 11.24 6.14 -1.32
CA LEU A 57 10.78 7.12 -0.36
C LEU A 57 10.46 6.42 0.95
N ALA A 58 10.91 7.01 2.06
CA ALA A 58 10.59 6.55 3.41
C ALA A 58 10.40 7.78 4.29
N GLU A 59 9.15 8.13 4.59
CA GLU A 59 8.79 9.30 5.38
C GLU A 59 7.82 8.89 6.49
N GLU A 60 8.08 9.36 7.72
CA GLU A 60 7.30 8.93 8.88
C GLU A 60 6.05 9.75 9.12
N ASP A 61 5.97 10.99 8.59
CA ASP A 61 4.92 11.92 9.00
C ASP A 61 4.50 12.85 7.87
N LEU A 62 3.97 12.29 6.79
CA LEU A 62 3.36 13.10 5.74
C LEU A 62 1.94 13.46 6.13
N PHE A 63 1.50 14.68 5.79
CA PHE A 63 0.23 15.23 6.28
C PHE A 63 -0.98 14.37 5.91
N TYR A 64 -1.10 13.96 4.64
CA TYR A 64 -2.25 13.19 4.18
C TYR A 64 -2.07 11.70 4.27
N THR A 65 -0.86 11.20 4.03
CA THR A 65 -0.58 9.78 3.90
C THR A 65 0.06 9.18 5.14
N GLY A 66 0.47 10.01 6.10
CA GLY A 66 1.13 9.56 7.32
C GLY A 66 2.47 8.91 7.05
N ALA A 67 2.76 7.84 7.75
CA ALA A 67 3.97 7.07 7.50
C ALA A 67 3.84 6.36 6.16
N THR A 68 4.79 6.62 5.26
CA THR A 68 4.68 6.30 3.84
C THR A 68 5.96 5.68 3.32
N LEU A 69 5.82 4.61 2.53
CA LEU A 69 6.91 3.98 1.80
C LEU A 69 6.56 3.88 0.31
N ILE A 70 7.56 4.12 -0.53
CA ILE A 70 7.47 3.85 -1.97
C ILE A 70 8.61 2.92 -2.35
N PHE A 71 8.27 1.88 -3.13
CA PHE A 71 9.23 0.93 -3.66
C PHE A 71 9.24 0.96 -5.18
N ASP A 72 10.44 0.85 -5.75
CA ASP A 72 10.63 0.57 -7.17
C ASP A 72 10.93 -0.92 -7.30
N HIS A 73 10.06 -1.64 -8.02
CA HIS A 73 10.20 -3.09 -8.24
C HIS A 73 10.84 -3.42 -9.59
N GLY A 74 11.26 -2.42 -10.34
CA GLY A 74 11.70 -2.61 -11.71
C GLY A 74 10.54 -2.72 -12.69
N HIS A 75 10.85 -2.84 -13.98
CA HIS A 75 9.85 -2.97 -15.05
C HIS A 75 8.81 -1.85 -15.08
N GLY A 76 9.16 -0.68 -14.54
CA GLY A 76 8.26 0.47 -14.48
C GLY A 76 7.21 0.38 -13.35
N ILE A 77 7.30 -0.61 -12.46
CA ILE A 77 6.32 -0.84 -11.40
C ILE A 77 6.80 -0.24 -10.09
N SER A 78 5.95 0.57 -9.48
CA SER A 78 6.16 1.07 -8.12
C SER A 78 4.93 0.82 -7.26
N THR A 79 5.16 0.61 -5.97
CA THR A 79 4.08 0.46 -4.98
C THR A 79 4.25 1.50 -3.90
N LEU A 80 3.10 1.98 -3.40
CA LEU A 80 3.01 3.00 -2.36
C LEU A 80 2.25 2.41 -1.19
N TYR A 81 2.85 2.48 0.02
CA TYR A 81 2.24 2.02 1.26
C TYR A 81 2.00 3.23 2.15
N MET A 82 0.80 3.39 2.68
CA MET A 82 0.41 4.58 3.45
C MET A 82 -0.24 4.22 4.78
N HIS A 83 -0.31 5.22 5.66
CA HIS A 83 -0.99 5.17 6.97
C HIS A 83 -0.38 4.15 7.93
N MET A 84 0.92 3.89 7.79
CA MET A 84 1.64 2.96 8.65
C MET A 84 1.95 3.57 10.01
N ASP A 85 2.32 2.73 10.98
CA ASP A 85 2.75 3.17 12.30
C ASP A 85 4.27 3.34 12.34
N LYS A 86 5.00 2.23 12.28
CA LYS A 86 6.47 2.23 12.30
C LYS A 86 7.02 1.76 10.98
N ILE A 87 8.13 2.35 10.57
CA ILE A 87 8.85 2.03 9.35
C ILE A 87 10.22 1.48 9.75
N PHE A 88 10.61 0.33 9.20
CA PHE A 88 11.87 -0.36 9.54
C PHE A 88 12.93 -0.26 8.46
N VAL A 89 12.65 0.42 7.34
CA VAL A 89 13.56 0.55 6.22
C VAL A 89 13.77 2.03 5.88
N SER A 90 14.85 2.31 5.16
CA SER A 90 15.23 3.66 4.77
C SER A 90 15.38 3.76 3.26
N LYS A 91 15.27 4.98 2.74
CA LYS A 91 15.49 5.24 1.30
C LYS A 91 16.83 4.65 0.87
N GLY A 92 16.81 3.92 -0.25
CA GLY A 92 17.99 3.25 -0.80
C GLY A 92 18.14 1.80 -0.39
N ASP A 93 17.39 1.35 0.63
CA ASP A 93 17.47 -0.05 1.05
C ASP A 93 16.89 -0.98 -0.01
N HIS A 94 17.54 -2.12 -0.18
CA HIS A 94 17.01 -3.22 -0.97
C HIS A 94 16.23 -4.16 -0.08
N VAL A 95 15.00 -4.49 -0.48
CA VAL A 95 14.16 -5.42 0.27
C VAL A 95 13.85 -6.64 -0.60
N LYS A 96 13.57 -7.75 0.07
CA LYS A 96 13.11 -8.99 -0.57
C LYS A 96 11.64 -9.21 -0.27
N LYS A 97 10.96 -9.84 -1.21
CA LYS A 97 9.56 -10.24 -1.04
C LYS A 97 9.38 -10.97 0.29
N GLY A 98 8.43 -10.50 1.09
CA GLY A 98 8.15 -11.08 2.41
C GLY A 98 8.90 -10.46 3.58
N ASP A 99 9.88 -9.59 3.32
CA ASP A 99 10.56 -8.89 4.42
C ASP A 99 9.57 -8.01 5.17
N ILE A 100 9.69 -7.98 6.50
CA ILE A 100 8.89 -7.08 7.33
C ILE A 100 9.47 -5.67 7.18
N ILE A 101 8.67 -4.74 6.68
CA ILE A 101 9.12 -3.38 6.36
C ILE A 101 8.50 -2.31 7.24
N ALA A 102 7.37 -2.62 7.88
CA ALA A 102 6.63 -1.63 8.67
C ALA A 102 5.55 -2.32 9.49
N THR A 103 4.75 -1.53 10.20
CA THR A 103 3.55 -2.02 10.91
C THR A 103 2.33 -1.20 10.52
N VAL A 104 1.16 -1.83 10.59
CA VAL A 104 -0.14 -1.18 10.32
C VAL A 104 -0.39 -0.08 11.33
N GLY A 105 -0.83 1.06 10.85
CA GLY A 105 -1.19 2.20 11.67
C GLY A 105 -2.48 2.84 11.22
N SER A 106 -2.69 4.06 11.69
CA SER A 106 -3.80 4.92 11.25
C SER A 106 -3.33 6.35 11.10
N SER A 107 -2.04 6.53 10.76
CA SER A 107 -1.43 7.84 10.63
C SER A 107 -1.94 8.59 9.40
N GLY A 108 -1.73 9.89 9.38
CA GLY A 108 -2.22 10.76 8.33
C GLY A 108 -3.73 10.95 8.42
N ARG A 109 -4.39 10.99 7.27
CA ARG A 109 -5.85 11.17 7.16
C ARG A 109 -6.60 9.86 7.13
N SER A 110 -6.23 8.94 8.01
CA SER A 110 -6.87 7.63 8.10
C SER A 110 -8.04 7.67 9.10
N THR A 111 -9.11 6.91 8.81
CA THR A 111 -10.29 6.80 9.68
C THR A 111 -10.22 5.62 10.63
N GLY A 112 -9.20 4.78 10.54
CA GLY A 112 -9.00 3.62 11.42
C GLY A 112 -7.78 2.83 10.99
N PRO A 113 -7.37 1.81 11.76
CA PRO A 113 -6.18 1.05 11.44
C PRO A 113 -6.33 0.27 10.13
N HIS A 114 -5.54 0.63 9.15
CA HIS A 114 -5.50 -0.06 7.86
C HIS A 114 -4.23 0.32 7.10
N LEU A 115 -3.89 -0.50 6.12
CA LEU A 115 -2.85 -0.22 5.15
C LEU A 115 -3.51 0.11 3.82
N ASP A 116 -3.14 1.23 3.22
CA ASP A 116 -3.56 1.62 1.87
C ASP A 116 -2.39 1.34 0.92
N ILE A 117 -2.64 0.53 -0.10
CA ILE A 117 -1.66 0.20 -1.13
C ILE A 117 -2.09 0.82 -2.44
N ARG A 118 -1.13 1.44 -3.13
CA ARG A 118 -1.32 1.94 -4.49
C ARG A 118 -0.26 1.38 -5.40
N LEU A 119 -0.63 1.20 -6.67
CA LEU A 119 0.21 0.61 -7.70
C LEU A 119 0.31 1.56 -8.88
N ASN A 120 1.54 1.78 -9.35
CA ASN A 120 1.79 2.54 -10.57
C ASN A 120 2.64 1.73 -11.54
N TRP A 121 2.33 1.86 -12.82
CA TRP A 121 3.09 1.27 -13.91
C TRP A 121 3.43 2.36 -14.90
N PHE A 122 4.72 2.71 -14.99
CA PHE A 122 5.20 3.85 -15.78
C PHE A 122 4.39 5.13 -15.53
N GLY A 123 4.09 5.41 -14.24
CA GLY A 123 3.33 6.58 -13.85
C GLY A 123 1.81 6.46 -13.98
N THR A 124 1.29 5.38 -14.56
CA THR A 124 -0.14 5.12 -14.66
C THR A 124 -0.61 4.35 -13.43
N ARG A 125 -1.69 4.82 -12.80
CA ARG A 125 -2.28 4.11 -11.65
C ARG A 125 -3.00 2.86 -12.12
N LEU A 126 -2.75 1.75 -11.42
CA LEU A 126 -3.40 0.48 -11.68
C LEU A 126 -4.06 -0.05 -10.42
N ASP A 127 -5.02 -0.96 -10.60
CA ASP A 127 -5.66 -1.65 -9.48
C ASP A 127 -4.70 -2.67 -8.87
N PRO A 128 -4.28 -2.51 -7.60
CA PRO A 128 -3.39 -3.48 -6.97
C PRO A 128 -3.94 -4.91 -6.92
N ALA A 129 -5.26 -5.08 -6.94
CA ALA A 129 -5.87 -6.39 -6.91
C ALA A 129 -5.44 -7.26 -8.10
N THR A 130 -5.12 -6.64 -9.24
CA THR A 130 -4.71 -7.40 -10.43
C THR A 130 -3.39 -8.13 -10.25
N ILE A 131 -2.44 -7.55 -9.50
CA ILE A 131 -1.14 -8.18 -9.26
C ILE A 131 -1.15 -9.11 -8.03
N LEU A 132 -2.12 -8.94 -7.14
CA LEU A 132 -2.25 -9.74 -5.92
C LEU A 132 -3.18 -10.94 -6.10
N ASN A 133 -3.75 -11.11 -7.28
CA ASN A 133 -4.70 -12.19 -7.60
C ASN A 133 -5.93 -12.16 -6.67
N ILE A 134 -6.41 -10.98 -6.38
CA ILE A 134 -7.62 -10.75 -5.59
C ILE A 134 -8.77 -10.43 -6.55
N GLN A 135 -9.93 -11.02 -6.28
CA GLN A 135 -11.11 -10.80 -7.11
C GLN A 135 -12.19 -9.98 -6.40
#